data_85b044ee32b41e65f490c99aa0a1eb7f
#
_entry.id   85b044ee32b41e65f490c99aa0a1eb7f
#
_cell.length_a   1.000
_cell.length_b   1.000
_cell.length_c   1.000
_cell.angle_alpha   90.00
_cell.angle_beta   90.00
_cell.angle_gamma   90.00
#
_symmetry.space_group_name_H-M   'P 1'
#
loop_
_entity.id
_entity.type
_entity.pdbx_description
1 polymer ?
#
loop_
_entity_poly.entity_id
_entity_poly.type
_entity_poly.pdbx_seq_one_letter_code
_entity_poly.pdbx_strand_id
1 'polypeptide(L)'
;MLLSEAAGPNCVTEELSVGIGFLSDFWGKHYLEEYVSHGGSKIKFVTGRAGSGKTHLLNLLTLRAERLGYISVHISAREFMLHDFREIYLEILRHVDWNALMEGCAQHVLRELIPNADERPAGMSVSDFLISQRQLDVITRGELRDLIRKYFLNNPALDNNFGLCCAQLVGDILGLATCEEETKSFLLRWIYGDKTLRSAMLRAMGMAAYGITKYNARHMLRSLCWLVSFSGKPGILVCVDHLETILNLSGLDEMKYTSARRTNTYEIIRQLIDDIDSMRNIMFVFAFNRELMDNEKIGLPSYSALWMRIQNEIVSSRFNAFTDIANLDKLAEQEYTADTLVEMTRRVAELTPELMERFPDVSAEALWRRNGLGGLIPETVPSIWPREITRGEAEKLIRDYGVYGSVGLVRQALRLSLGLKVLKEEQEAEDGEGGRTHA
;
A
#
# COMPACT_ATOMS: atom_id res chain seq x y z
N MET A 1 -5.96 19.28 -5.39
CA MET A 1 -5.46 18.01 -4.83
C MET A 1 -6.10 17.83 -3.47
N LEU A 2 -6.82 16.76 -3.23
CA LEU A 2 -7.55 16.57 -1.99
C LEU A 2 -6.56 16.12 -0.91
N LEU A 3 -6.53 16.81 0.19
CA LEU A 3 -5.58 16.74 1.29
C LEU A 3 -5.37 15.36 1.94
N SER A 4 -6.30 14.43 1.74
CA SER A 4 -6.15 13.04 2.19
C SER A 4 -5.14 12.24 1.35
N GLU A 5 -4.73 12.76 0.19
CA GLU A 5 -3.83 12.09 -0.75
C GLU A 5 -2.37 12.52 -0.58
N ALA A 6 -2.12 13.72 -0.05
CA ALA A 6 -0.78 14.26 0.16
C ALA A 6 -0.15 13.85 1.51
N ALA A 7 -0.96 13.52 2.50
CA ALA A 7 -0.46 12.98 3.76
C ALA A 7 -0.48 11.44 3.65
N GLY A 8 0.66 10.84 3.41
CA GLY A 8 0.84 9.40 3.60
C GLY A 8 0.39 8.95 5.00
N PRO A 9 0.35 7.66 5.27
CA PRO A 9 -0.05 7.13 6.58
C PRO A 9 0.83 7.74 7.67
N ASN A 10 0.22 8.37 8.65
CA ASN A 10 0.88 9.01 9.79
C ASN A 10 0.09 8.80 11.08
N CYS A 11 0.68 9.14 12.24
CA CYS A 11 0.04 8.99 13.55
C CYS A 11 -1.31 9.72 13.65
N VAL A 12 -1.47 10.85 12.98
CA VAL A 12 -2.73 11.62 12.94
C VAL A 12 -3.86 10.81 12.31
N THR A 13 -3.55 9.89 11.39
CA THR A 13 -4.55 9.01 10.77
C THR A 13 -5.26 8.13 11.80
N GLU A 14 -4.54 7.61 12.80
CA GLU A 14 -5.13 6.79 13.86
C GLU A 14 -5.93 7.62 14.86
N GLU A 15 -5.41 8.78 15.26
CA GLU A 15 -6.08 9.70 16.19
C GLU A 15 -7.44 10.16 15.65
N LEU A 16 -7.55 10.34 14.32
CA LEU A 16 -8.78 10.73 13.64
C LEU A 16 -9.73 9.56 13.36
N SER A 17 -9.31 8.32 13.64
CA SER A 17 -10.09 7.14 13.29
C SER A 17 -11.23 6.91 14.28
N VAL A 18 -12.47 7.06 13.81
CA VAL A 18 -13.69 6.76 14.56
C VAL A 18 -14.59 5.85 13.74
N GLY A 19 -15.05 4.74 14.33
CA GLY A 19 -15.98 3.81 13.72
C GLY A 19 -15.34 2.83 12.72
N ILE A 20 -14.40 3.27 11.88
CA ILE A 20 -13.74 2.42 10.88
C ILE A 20 -12.56 1.62 11.46
N GLY A 21 -12.06 2.00 12.62
CA GLY A 21 -10.94 1.34 13.30
C GLY A 21 -11.19 -0.15 13.51
N PHE A 22 -12.43 -0.53 13.85
CA PHE A 22 -12.85 -1.93 13.97
C PHE A 22 -12.47 -2.77 12.75
N LEU A 23 -12.73 -2.28 11.53
CA LEU A 23 -12.43 -3.04 10.31
C LEU A 23 -10.92 -3.15 10.08
N SER A 24 -10.18 -2.06 10.32
CA SER A 24 -8.71 -2.07 10.26
C SER A 24 -8.12 -3.04 11.28
N ASP A 25 -8.62 -3.05 12.51
CA ASP A 25 -8.17 -3.97 13.57
C ASP A 25 -8.49 -5.41 13.22
N PHE A 26 -9.70 -5.67 12.72
CA PHE A 26 -10.14 -6.99 12.31
C PHE A 26 -9.27 -7.53 11.16
N TRP A 27 -9.07 -6.73 10.09
CA TRP A 27 -8.25 -7.16 8.96
C TRP A 27 -6.77 -7.26 9.33
N GLY A 28 -6.28 -6.34 10.16
CA GLY A 28 -4.92 -6.39 10.67
C GLY A 28 -4.65 -7.68 11.43
N LYS A 29 -5.52 -8.04 12.37
CA LYS A 29 -5.37 -9.25 13.16
C LYS A 29 -5.54 -10.51 12.32
N HIS A 30 -6.71 -10.68 11.67
CA HIS A 30 -7.04 -11.95 11.02
C HIS A 30 -6.34 -12.17 9.68
N TYR A 31 -6.07 -11.09 8.92
CA TYR A 31 -5.40 -11.27 7.63
C TYR A 31 -3.90 -10.98 7.71
N LEU A 32 -3.45 -9.87 8.29
CA LEU A 32 -2.01 -9.58 8.32
C LEU A 32 -1.29 -10.46 9.34
N GLU A 33 -1.74 -10.48 10.60
CA GLU A 33 -1.03 -11.20 11.68
C GLU A 33 -1.22 -12.73 11.62
N GLU A 34 -2.46 -13.22 11.39
CA GLU A 34 -2.77 -14.64 11.52
C GLU A 34 -2.69 -15.43 10.20
N TYR A 35 -2.97 -14.81 9.06
CA TYR A 35 -3.08 -15.52 7.77
C TYR A 35 -1.93 -15.25 6.82
N VAL A 36 -1.69 -13.99 6.45
CA VAL A 36 -0.67 -13.62 5.44
C VAL A 36 0.73 -13.84 5.97
N SER A 37 1.03 -13.48 7.22
CA SER A 37 2.33 -13.73 7.85
C SER A 37 2.70 -15.22 7.89
N HIS A 38 1.71 -16.10 7.89
CA HIS A 38 1.88 -17.56 7.91
C HIS A 38 1.81 -18.20 6.52
N GLY A 39 2.01 -17.43 5.47
CA GLY A 39 2.10 -17.94 4.08
C GLY A 39 0.79 -17.85 3.29
N GLY A 40 -0.27 -17.29 3.87
CA GLY A 40 -1.51 -17.03 3.17
C GLY A 40 -1.40 -15.88 2.18
N SER A 41 -2.39 -15.75 1.31
CA SER A 41 -2.52 -14.63 0.37
C SER A 41 -3.98 -14.25 0.24
N LYS A 42 -4.26 -12.97 0.10
CA LYS A 42 -5.66 -12.50 0.05
C LYS A 42 -5.82 -11.29 -0.86
N ILE A 43 -6.99 -11.23 -1.52
CA ILE A 43 -7.46 -10.03 -2.20
C ILE A 43 -8.73 -9.55 -1.49
N LYS A 44 -8.79 -8.26 -1.22
CA LYS A 44 -9.96 -7.58 -0.66
C LYS A 44 -10.33 -6.38 -1.53
N PHE A 45 -11.61 -6.11 -1.55
CA PHE A 45 -12.18 -4.95 -2.20
C PHE A 45 -12.87 -4.06 -1.17
N VAL A 46 -12.72 -2.76 -1.29
CA VAL A 46 -13.35 -1.76 -0.43
C VAL A 46 -14.19 -0.84 -1.30
N THR A 47 -15.47 -0.77 -1.04
CA THR A 47 -16.38 0.10 -1.78
C THR A 47 -17.19 1.00 -0.85
N GLY A 48 -17.73 2.07 -1.39
CA GLY A 48 -18.56 3.05 -0.72
C GLY A 48 -18.63 4.35 -1.50
N ARG A 49 -19.49 5.26 -1.08
CA ARG A 49 -19.64 6.59 -1.68
C ARG A 49 -18.36 7.41 -1.55
N ALA A 50 -18.23 8.47 -2.33
CA ALA A 50 -17.17 9.44 -2.12
C ALA A 50 -17.21 9.96 -0.67
N GLY A 51 -16.05 9.99 0.01
CA GLY A 51 -15.97 10.37 1.42
C GLY A 51 -16.32 9.27 2.43
N SER A 52 -16.60 8.01 2.02
CA SER A 52 -16.91 6.91 2.95
C SER A 52 -15.74 6.46 3.84
N GLY A 53 -14.50 6.95 3.59
CA GLY A 53 -13.31 6.62 4.38
C GLY A 53 -12.45 5.53 3.77
N LYS A 54 -12.58 5.22 2.47
CA LYS A 54 -11.78 4.19 1.78
C LYS A 54 -10.27 4.44 1.91
N THR A 55 -9.80 5.60 1.47
CA THR A 55 -8.39 6.01 1.60
C THR A 55 -7.92 5.98 3.05
N HIS A 56 -8.77 6.41 3.99
CA HIS A 56 -8.45 6.37 5.41
C HIS A 56 -8.26 4.94 5.93
N LEU A 57 -9.11 4.00 5.52
CA LEU A 57 -8.95 2.58 5.85
C LEU A 57 -7.65 2.01 5.27
N LEU A 58 -7.32 2.33 4.01
CA LEU A 58 -6.07 1.89 3.40
C LEU A 58 -4.85 2.42 4.17
N ASN A 59 -4.87 3.69 4.57
CA ASN A 59 -3.81 4.30 5.37
C ASN A 59 -3.65 3.62 6.74
N LEU A 60 -4.77 3.30 7.43
CA LEU A 60 -4.72 2.55 8.70
C LEU A 60 -4.11 1.16 8.54
N LEU A 61 -4.50 0.45 7.47
CA LEU A 61 -3.94 -0.87 7.16
C LEU A 61 -2.45 -0.79 6.83
N THR A 62 -2.03 0.24 6.09
CA THR A 62 -0.62 0.49 5.76
C THR A 62 0.20 0.72 7.03
N LEU A 63 -0.24 1.61 7.92
CA LEU A 63 0.42 1.86 9.21
C LEU A 63 0.56 0.58 10.04
N ARG A 64 -0.50 -0.21 10.10
CA ARG A 64 -0.47 -1.48 10.83
C ARG A 64 0.50 -2.47 10.21
N ALA A 65 0.48 -2.61 8.88
CA ALA A 65 1.39 -3.48 8.15
C ALA A 65 2.87 -3.08 8.35
N GLU A 66 3.18 -1.78 8.32
CA GLU A 66 4.52 -1.26 8.59
C GLU A 66 5.00 -1.59 10.00
N ARG A 67 4.14 -1.45 11.02
CA ARG A 67 4.46 -1.85 12.40
C ARG A 67 4.71 -3.34 12.56
N LEU A 68 4.05 -4.16 11.75
CA LEU A 68 4.27 -5.60 11.69
C LEU A 68 5.51 -5.99 10.86
N GLY A 69 6.17 -5.04 10.20
CA GLY A 69 7.35 -5.25 9.38
C GLY A 69 7.08 -5.66 7.93
N TYR A 70 5.85 -5.51 7.44
CA TYR A 70 5.49 -5.73 6.04
C TYR A 70 6.18 -4.72 5.10
N ILE A 71 6.32 -5.11 3.85
CA ILE A 71 6.57 -4.16 2.77
C ILE A 71 5.20 -3.61 2.36
N SER A 72 4.98 -2.32 2.58
CA SER A 72 3.70 -1.66 2.29
C SER A 72 3.83 -0.82 1.03
N VAL A 73 2.87 -0.97 0.12
CA VAL A 73 2.81 -0.28 -1.18
C VAL A 73 1.44 0.37 -1.33
N HIS A 74 1.41 1.67 -1.56
CA HIS A 74 0.19 2.41 -1.83
C HIS A 74 0.22 2.96 -3.25
N ILE A 75 -0.74 2.53 -4.09
CA ILE A 75 -0.87 2.91 -5.49
C ILE A 75 -2.16 3.71 -5.66
N SER A 76 -2.07 4.94 -6.16
CA SER A 76 -3.25 5.70 -6.60
C SER A 76 -3.49 5.46 -8.09
N ALA A 77 -4.66 4.92 -8.45
CA ALA A 77 -5.05 4.74 -9.84
C ALA A 77 -5.25 6.07 -10.60
N ARG A 78 -5.22 7.22 -9.91
CA ARG A 78 -5.21 8.56 -10.51
C ARG A 78 -3.84 8.95 -11.07
N GLU A 79 -2.78 8.42 -10.47
CA GLU A 79 -1.40 8.76 -10.80
C GLU A 79 -0.67 7.61 -11.50
N PHE A 80 -1.23 6.40 -11.40
CA PHE A 80 -0.61 5.17 -11.88
C PHE A 80 -1.56 4.33 -12.73
N MET A 81 -1.11 3.90 -13.93
CA MET A 81 -1.91 3.09 -14.83
C MET A 81 -1.79 1.59 -14.55
N LEU A 82 -2.90 0.97 -14.16
CA LEU A 82 -2.98 -0.44 -13.74
C LEU A 82 -3.10 -1.45 -14.89
N HIS A 83 -3.07 -1.02 -16.15
CA HIS A 83 -3.33 -1.89 -17.33
C HIS A 83 -2.14 -2.74 -17.79
N ASP A 84 -0.98 -2.61 -17.14
CA ASP A 84 0.22 -3.42 -17.39
C ASP A 84 0.76 -3.95 -16.05
N PHE A 85 0.71 -5.27 -15.87
CA PHE A 85 1.16 -5.90 -14.63
C PHE A 85 2.65 -5.73 -14.37
N ARG A 86 3.46 -5.54 -15.42
CA ARG A 86 4.88 -5.23 -15.25
C ARG A 86 5.08 -3.94 -14.48
N GLU A 87 4.31 -2.92 -14.80
CA GLU A 87 4.43 -1.62 -14.11
C GLU A 87 4.00 -1.73 -12.64
N ILE A 88 2.96 -2.53 -12.33
CA ILE A 88 2.55 -2.83 -10.94
C ILE A 88 3.69 -3.54 -10.18
N TYR A 89 4.32 -4.53 -10.80
CA TYR A 89 5.47 -5.22 -10.21
C TYR A 89 6.63 -4.24 -9.94
N LEU A 90 6.96 -3.38 -10.90
CA LEU A 90 8.03 -2.39 -10.74
C LEU A 90 7.70 -1.37 -9.65
N GLU A 91 6.44 -0.99 -9.50
CA GLU A 91 6.01 -0.10 -8.41
C GLU A 91 6.20 -0.77 -7.04
N ILE A 92 5.83 -2.05 -6.91
CA ILE A 92 6.10 -2.81 -5.69
C ILE A 92 7.60 -2.83 -5.35
N LEU A 93 8.45 -3.03 -6.35
CA LEU A 93 9.90 -3.07 -6.16
C LEU A 93 10.50 -1.77 -5.62
N ARG A 94 9.91 -0.60 -5.92
CA ARG A 94 10.39 0.70 -5.42
C ARG A 94 10.30 0.82 -3.90
N HIS A 95 9.43 0.02 -3.28
CA HIS A 95 9.24 0.00 -1.82
C HIS A 95 10.08 -1.08 -1.14
N VAL A 96 10.90 -1.82 -1.90
CA VAL A 96 11.77 -2.88 -1.38
C VAL A 96 13.13 -2.32 -1.01
N ASP A 97 13.50 -2.40 0.24
CA ASP A 97 14.89 -2.22 0.68
C ASP A 97 15.66 -3.52 0.38
N TRP A 98 16.38 -3.51 -0.77
CA TRP A 98 17.13 -4.68 -1.24
C TRP A 98 18.27 -5.05 -0.31
N ASN A 99 18.92 -4.08 0.34
CA ASN A 99 20.02 -4.38 1.26
C ASN A 99 19.50 -5.11 2.49
N ALA A 100 18.44 -4.59 3.12
CA ALA A 100 17.81 -5.25 4.26
C ALA A 100 17.22 -6.62 3.89
N LEU A 101 16.65 -6.76 2.67
CA LEU A 101 16.08 -8.01 2.19
C LEU A 101 17.16 -9.08 1.99
N MET A 102 18.26 -8.74 1.32
CA MET A 102 19.38 -9.66 1.08
C MET A 102 20.10 -10.03 2.39
N GLU A 103 20.26 -9.08 3.30
CA GLU A 103 20.82 -9.34 4.63
C GLU A 103 19.95 -10.31 5.43
N GLY A 104 18.62 -10.15 5.40
CA GLY A 104 17.67 -11.10 6.00
C GLY A 104 17.78 -12.50 5.41
N CYS A 105 17.93 -12.62 4.09
CA CYS A 105 18.16 -13.89 3.41
C CYS A 105 19.50 -14.53 3.81
N ALA A 106 20.57 -13.75 3.88
CA ALA A 106 21.87 -14.22 4.34
C ALA A 106 21.82 -14.72 5.79
N GLN A 107 21.13 -13.98 6.66
CA GLN A 107 20.89 -14.38 8.05
C GLN A 107 20.11 -15.69 8.15
N HIS A 108 19.09 -15.88 7.30
CA HIS A 108 18.33 -17.14 7.26
C HIS A 108 19.22 -18.33 6.86
N VAL A 109 20.02 -18.17 5.79
CA VAL A 109 21.00 -19.21 5.39
C VAL A 109 22.00 -19.50 6.51
N LEU A 110 22.46 -18.47 7.21
CA LEU A 110 23.41 -18.62 8.30
C LEU A 110 22.83 -19.41 9.48
N ARG A 111 21.57 -19.16 9.84
CA ARG A 111 20.87 -19.87 10.94
C ARG A 111 20.78 -21.39 10.74
N GLU A 112 20.73 -21.85 9.50
CA GLU A 112 20.68 -23.30 9.23
C GLU A 112 21.99 -24.02 9.57
N LEU A 113 23.11 -23.28 9.53
CA LEU A 113 24.43 -23.88 9.70
C LEU A 113 25.08 -23.51 11.03
N ILE A 114 24.81 -22.31 11.53
CA ILE A 114 25.46 -21.71 12.68
C ILE A 114 24.46 -21.54 13.82
N PRO A 115 24.57 -22.34 14.92
CA PRO A 115 23.61 -22.29 16.03
C PRO A 115 23.44 -20.89 16.67
N ASN A 116 24.52 -20.12 16.72
CA ASN A 116 24.55 -18.79 17.36
C ASN A 116 24.46 -17.65 16.33
N ALA A 117 23.86 -17.89 15.15
CA ALA A 117 23.74 -16.89 14.10
C ALA A 117 23.00 -15.62 14.57
N ASP A 118 22.05 -15.75 15.51
CA ASP A 118 21.29 -14.63 16.05
C ASP A 118 22.06 -13.78 17.07
N GLU A 119 23.21 -14.23 17.54
CA GLU A 119 24.09 -13.49 18.45
C GLU A 119 24.98 -12.49 17.68
N ARG A 120 24.87 -12.43 16.37
CA ARG A 120 25.64 -11.49 15.54
C ARG A 120 25.32 -10.04 15.95
N PRO A 121 26.34 -9.26 16.38
CA PRO A 121 26.14 -7.86 16.74
C PRO A 121 25.57 -7.04 15.58
N ALA A 122 24.70 -6.10 15.89
CA ALA A 122 24.17 -5.16 14.90
C ALA A 122 25.34 -4.38 14.24
N GLY A 123 25.35 -4.34 12.90
CA GLY A 123 26.40 -3.68 12.11
C GLY A 123 27.67 -4.50 11.86
N MET A 124 27.81 -5.68 12.45
CA MET A 124 28.89 -6.60 12.10
C MET A 124 28.57 -7.33 10.80
N SER A 125 29.52 -7.38 9.85
CA SER A 125 29.31 -8.18 8.63
C SER A 125 29.22 -9.68 8.96
N VAL A 126 28.53 -10.43 8.12
CA VAL A 126 28.41 -11.89 8.28
C VAL A 126 29.80 -12.55 8.20
N SER A 127 30.67 -12.10 7.30
CA SER A 127 32.03 -12.62 7.15
C SER A 127 32.87 -12.37 8.40
N ASP A 128 32.80 -11.18 9.01
CA ASP A 128 33.53 -10.87 10.24
C ASP A 128 33.00 -11.69 11.42
N PHE A 129 31.67 -11.91 11.48
CA PHE A 129 31.08 -12.77 12.48
C PHE A 129 31.58 -14.22 12.37
N LEU A 130 31.57 -14.81 11.16
CA LEU A 130 32.09 -16.14 10.93
C LEU A 130 33.57 -16.28 11.29
N ILE A 131 34.38 -15.25 10.99
CA ILE A 131 35.80 -15.20 11.38
C ILE A 131 35.90 -15.20 12.91
N SER A 132 35.12 -14.36 13.59
CA SER A 132 35.15 -14.26 15.06
C SER A 132 34.79 -15.57 15.76
N GLN A 133 33.87 -16.34 15.18
CA GLN A 133 33.46 -17.67 15.65
C GLN A 133 34.45 -18.79 15.27
N ARG A 134 35.51 -18.50 14.53
CA ARG A 134 36.46 -19.47 13.96
C ARG A 134 35.81 -20.54 13.07
N GLN A 135 34.70 -20.19 12.43
CA GLN A 135 33.89 -21.08 11.62
C GLN A 135 34.02 -20.86 10.13
N LEU A 136 34.92 -19.97 9.68
CA LEU A 136 35.16 -19.69 8.27
C LEU A 136 36.19 -20.65 7.67
N ASP A 137 35.95 -21.94 7.72
CA ASP A 137 36.76 -22.98 7.09
C ASP A 137 36.26 -23.36 5.69
N VAL A 138 36.98 -24.26 5.02
CA VAL A 138 36.64 -24.73 3.66
C VAL A 138 35.34 -25.53 3.66
N ILE A 139 35.04 -26.26 4.72
CA ILE A 139 33.84 -27.13 4.85
C ILE A 139 32.64 -26.21 4.97
N THR A 140 32.64 -25.29 5.93
CA THR A 140 31.55 -24.31 6.16
C THR A 140 31.26 -23.51 4.89
N ARG A 141 32.28 -23.06 4.17
CA ARG A 141 32.09 -22.37 2.88
C ARG A 141 31.45 -23.27 1.83
N GLY A 142 31.78 -24.58 1.82
CA GLY A 142 31.16 -25.57 0.96
C GLY A 142 29.67 -25.73 1.26
N GLU A 143 29.33 -25.92 2.53
CA GLU A 143 27.95 -26.08 3.02
C GLU A 143 27.10 -24.83 2.74
N LEU A 144 27.63 -23.63 2.99
CA LEU A 144 26.95 -22.37 2.64
C LEU A 144 26.66 -22.27 1.13
N ARG A 145 27.59 -22.67 0.27
CA ARG A 145 27.36 -22.70 -1.18
C ARG A 145 26.26 -23.68 -1.59
N ASP A 146 26.19 -24.84 -0.92
CA ASP A 146 25.15 -25.83 -1.17
C ASP A 146 23.78 -25.33 -0.71
N LEU A 147 23.70 -24.60 0.41
CA LEU A 147 22.47 -23.93 0.86
C LEU A 147 22.04 -22.83 -0.14
N ILE A 148 22.97 -22.02 -0.65
CA ILE A 148 22.65 -21.04 -1.70
C ILE A 148 22.11 -21.73 -2.96
N ARG A 149 22.74 -22.83 -3.40
CA ARG A 149 22.21 -23.59 -4.53
C ARG A 149 20.82 -24.11 -4.29
N LYS A 150 20.58 -24.71 -3.11
CA LYS A 150 19.29 -25.25 -2.69
C LYS A 150 18.21 -24.18 -2.69
N TYR A 151 18.47 -23.01 -2.05
CA TYR A 151 17.45 -22.00 -1.82
C TYR A 151 17.22 -21.05 -2.99
N PHE A 152 18.25 -20.75 -3.79
CA PHE A 152 18.13 -19.76 -4.86
C PHE A 152 18.23 -20.35 -6.25
N LEU A 153 19.17 -21.26 -6.53
CA LEU A 153 19.41 -21.74 -7.91
C LEU A 153 18.52 -22.94 -8.27
N ASN A 154 18.23 -23.82 -7.31
CA ASN A 154 17.44 -25.04 -7.54
C ASN A 154 16.02 -24.91 -6.96
N ASN A 155 15.54 -23.69 -6.71
CA ASN A 155 14.24 -23.43 -6.11
C ASN A 155 13.18 -23.22 -7.18
N PRO A 156 12.18 -24.10 -7.32
CA PRO A 156 11.13 -23.98 -8.35
C PRO A 156 10.17 -22.81 -8.11
N ALA A 157 10.19 -22.20 -6.91
CA ALA A 157 9.39 -21.00 -6.61
C ALA A 157 9.99 -19.72 -7.19
N LEU A 158 11.27 -19.75 -7.56
CA LEU A 158 11.99 -18.61 -8.11
C LEU A 158 12.11 -18.70 -9.65
N ASP A 159 12.06 -17.56 -10.30
CA ASP A 159 12.56 -17.44 -11.66
C ASP A 159 14.08 -17.66 -11.68
N ASN A 160 14.59 -18.34 -12.71
CA ASN A 160 16.01 -18.71 -12.77
C ASN A 160 16.96 -17.51 -12.71
N ASN A 161 16.66 -16.44 -13.46
CA ASN A 161 17.50 -15.24 -13.43
C ASN A 161 17.36 -14.51 -12.10
N PHE A 162 16.14 -14.45 -11.54
CA PHE A 162 15.88 -13.85 -10.23
C PHE A 162 16.65 -14.60 -9.13
N GLY A 163 16.60 -15.94 -9.15
CA GLY A 163 17.34 -16.79 -8.23
C GLY A 163 18.86 -16.60 -8.35
N LEU A 164 19.38 -16.48 -9.59
CA LEU A 164 20.79 -16.22 -9.81
C LEU A 164 21.22 -14.85 -9.25
N CYS A 165 20.42 -13.80 -9.47
CA CYS A 165 20.69 -12.48 -8.88
C CYS A 165 20.76 -12.56 -7.35
N CYS A 166 19.77 -13.18 -6.71
CA CYS A 166 19.74 -13.34 -5.26
C CYS A 166 20.90 -14.20 -4.75
N ALA A 167 21.25 -15.29 -5.44
CA ALA A 167 22.38 -16.14 -5.08
C ALA A 167 23.72 -15.39 -5.07
N GLN A 168 23.94 -14.51 -6.05
CA GLN A 168 25.16 -13.69 -6.12
C GLN A 168 25.20 -12.63 -5.02
N LEU A 169 24.09 -11.91 -4.79
CA LEU A 169 24.00 -10.86 -3.76
C LEU A 169 24.12 -11.44 -2.35
N VAL A 170 23.43 -12.54 -2.07
CA VAL A 170 23.53 -13.23 -0.77
C VAL A 170 24.89 -13.88 -0.59
N GLY A 171 25.48 -14.44 -1.66
CA GLY A 171 26.82 -15.01 -1.65
C GLY A 171 27.91 -13.99 -1.32
N ASP A 172 27.77 -12.76 -1.78
CA ASP A 172 28.66 -11.65 -1.43
C ASP A 172 28.56 -11.29 0.07
N ILE A 173 27.34 -11.16 0.59
CA ILE A 173 27.11 -10.89 2.03
C ILE A 173 27.72 -12.00 2.91
N LEU A 174 27.63 -13.26 2.48
CA LEU A 174 28.18 -14.41 3.19
C LEU A 174 29.71 -14.57 3.01
N GLY A 175 30.37 -13.68 2.25
CA GLY A 175 31.81 -13.74 2.00
C GLY A 175 32.25 -14.95 1.14
N LEU A 176 31.36 -15.53 0.36
CA LEU A 176 31.62 -16.70 -0.50
C LEU A 176 32.18 -16.33 -1.86
N ALA A 177 31.83 -15.16 -2.35
CA ALA A 177 32.35 -14.56 -3.58
C ALA A 177 32.25 -13.05 -3.43
N THR A 178 33.21 -12.33 -4.01
CA THR A 178 33.15 -10.86 -4.05
C THR A 178 32.30 -10.47 -5.26
N CYS A 179 31.23 -9.72 -5.00
CA CYS A 179 30.42 -9.11 -6.04
C CYS A 179 30.80 -7.64 -6.17
N GLU A 180 31.46 -7.28 -7.25
CA GLU A 180 31.87 -5.89 -7.51
C GLU A 180 30.62 -5.00 -7.64
N GLU A 181 30.73 -3.70 -7.30
CA GLU A 181 29.60 -2.75 -7.34
C GLU A 181 28.95 -2.66 -8.75
N GLU A 182 29.74 -2.78 -9.81
CA GLU A 182 29.21 -2.84 -11.18
C GLU A 182 28.31 -4.06 -11.40
N THR A 183 28.71 -5.21 -10.86
CA THR A 183 27.94 -6.45 -10.91
C THR A 183 26.64 -6.31 -10.09
N LYS A 184 26.71 -5.79 -8.85
CA LYS A 184 25.52 -5.54 -8.03
C LYS A 184 24.55 -4.62 -8.73
N SER A 185 25.03 -3.52 -9.28
CA SER A 185 24.25 -2.57 -10.04
C SER A 185 23.59 -3.24 -11.26
N PHE A 186 24.32 -4.09 -11.98
CA PHE A 186 23.79 -4.83 -13.12
C PHE A 186 22.65 -5.78 -12.70
N LEU A 187 22.83 -6.56 -11.63
CA LEU A 187 21.82 -7.50 -11.13
C LEU A 187 20.54 -6.77 -10.69
N LEU A 188 20.68 -5.67 -9.96
CA LEU A 188 19.55 -4.85 -9.54
C LEU A 188 18.85 -4.21 -10.74
N ARG A 189 19.58 -3.69 -11.73
CA ARG A 189 19.01 -3.16 -12.98
C ARG A 189 18.16 -4.21 -13.70
N TRP A 190 18.62 -5.47 -13.74
CA TRP A 190 17.81 -6.54 -14.31
C TRP A 190 16.52 -6.76 -13.50
N ILE A 191 16.60 -6.84 -12.19
CA ILE A 191 15.44 -7.01 -11.30
C ILE A 191 14.42 -5.85 -11.49
N TYR A 192 14.91 -4.62 -11.66
CA TYR A 192 14.08 -3.45 -11.97
C TYR A 192 13.63 -3.37 -13.44
N GLY A 193 13.90 -4.43 -14.22
CA GLY A 193 13.40 -4.55 -15.58
C GLY A 193 13.98 -3.52 -16.55
N ASP A 194 15.25 -3.16 -16.39
CA ASP A 194 15.93 -2.23 -17.29
C ASP A 194 15.97 -2.78 -18.72
N LYS A 195 15.28 -2.09 -19.63
CA LYS A 195 15.17 -2.46 -21.04
C LYS A 195 16.48 -2.24 -21.84
N THR A 196 17.47 -1.56 -21.28
CA THR A 196 18.75 -1.30 -21.95
C THR A 196 19.70 -2.50 -21.86
N LEU A 197 19.43 -3.47 -21.01
CA LEU A 197 20.23 -4.68 -20.84
C LEU A 197 20.07 -5.60 -22.04
N ARG A 198 21.13 -5.74 -22.82
CA ARG A 198 21.14 -6.57 -24.04
C ARG A 198 21.38 -8.04 -23.71
N SER A 199 20.86 -8.94 -24.56
CA SER A 199 20.99 -10.39 -24.39
C SER A 199 22.46 -10.86 -24.25
N ALA A 200 23.41 -10.20 -24.93
CA ALA A 200 24.83 -10.52 -24.79
C ALA A 200 25.36 -10.22 -23.36
N MET A 201 24.93 -9.11 -22.77
CA MET A 201 25.30 -8.72 -21.39
C MET A 201 24.75 -9.72 -20.38
N LEU A 202 23.49 -10.14 -20.55
CA LEU A 202 22.87 -11.15 -19.68
C LEU A 202 23.62 -12.48 -19.74
N ARG A 203 23.95 -12.95 -20.93
CA ARG A 203 24.73 -14.20 -21.12
C ARG A 203 26.12 -14.13 -20.50
N ALA A 204 26.78 -12.96 -20.58
CA ALA A 204 28.09 -12.76 -19.96
C ALA A 204 28.04 -12.90 -18.43
N MET A 205 26.86 -12.59 -17.82
CA MET A 205 26.58 -12.76 -16.39
C MET A 205 26.02 -14.15 -16.04
N GLY A 206 26.01 -15.10 -16.99
CA GLY A 206 25.43 -16.43 -16.79
C GLY A 206 23.90 -16.47 -16.73
N MET A 207 23.24 -15.38 -17.12
CA MET A 207 21.79 -15.25 -17.10
C MET A 207 21.17 -15.69 -18.43
N ALA A 208 19.95 -16.21 -18.38
CA ALA A 208 19.16 -16.44 -19.58
C ALA A 208 18.78 -15.11 -20.25
N ALA A 209 18.74 -15.11 -21.60
CA ALA A 209 18.63 -13.90 -22.41
C ALA A 209 17.19 -13.34 -22.48
N TYR A 210 16.55 -13.09 -21.36
CA TYR A 210 15.23 -12.45 -21.26
C TYR A 210 15.19 -11.40 -20.17
N GLY A 211 14.38 -10.38 -20.37
CA GLY A 211 14.08 -9.35 -19.38
C GLY A 211 12.69 -9.53 -18.77
N ILE A 212 12.33 -8.60 -17.89
CA ILE A 212 11.01 -8.58 -17.25
C ILE A 212 9.99 -7.91 -18.17
N THR A 213 8.93 -8.63 -18.49
CA THR A 213 7.85 -8.25 -19.38
C THR A 213 6.49 -8.43 -18.69
N LYS A 214 5.44 -7.91 -19.29
CA LYS A 214 4.06 -8.12 -18.78
C LYS A 214 3.67 -9.62 -18.67
N TYR A 215 4.33 -10.51 -19.42
CA TYR A 215 4.01 -11.94 -19.43
C TYR A 215 4.65 -12.71 -18.27
N ASN A 216 5.83 -12.30 -17.81
CA ASN A 216 6.52 -12.96 -16.71
C ASN A 216 6.49 -12.18 -15.38
N ALA A 217 6.01 -10.94 -15.38
CA ALA A 217 6.01 -10.09 -14.18
C ALA A 217 5.24 -10.69 -12.98
N ARG A 218 4.18 -11.50 -13.22
CA ARG A 218 3.49 -12.21 -12.13
C ARG A 218 4.37 -13.31 -11.52
N HIS A 219 5.12 -14.00 -12.33
CA HIS A 219 6.10 -14.99 -11.84
C HIS A 219 7.22 -14.30 -11.07
N MET A 220 7.66 -13.12 -11.52
CA MET A 220 8.61 -12.29 -10.76
C MET A 220 8.04 -11.86 -9.42
N LEU A 221 6.77 -11.44 -9.36
CA LEU A 221 6.12 -11.10 -8.09
C LEU A 221 6.05 -12.31 -7.16
N ARG A 222 5.76 -13.51 -7.68
CA ARG A 222 5.79 -14.75 -6.88
C ARG A 222 7.20 -15.01 -6.32
N SER A 223 8.23 -14.81 -7.13
CA SER A 223 9.63 -14.93 -6.68
C SER A 223 9.97 -13.93 -5.60
N LEU A 224 9.50 -12.68 -5.74
CA LEU A 224 9.65 -11.64 -4.71
C LEU A 224 8.93 -12.00 -3.41
N CYS A 225 7.69 -12.49 -3.48
CA CYS A 225 6.94 -12.92 -2.29
C CYS A 225 7.67 -14.04 -1.53
N TRP A 226 8.21 -15.01 -2.25
CA TRP A 226 9.03 -16.06 -1.65
C TRP A 226 10.27 -15.48 -0.97
N LEU A 227 10.98 -14.57 -1.62
CA LEU A 227 12.18 -13.95 -1.10
C LEU A 227 11.90 -13.12 0.16
N VAL A 228 10.80 -12.36 0.16
CA VAL A 228 10.34 -11.57 1.32
C VAL A 228 10.08 -12.47 2.52
N SER A 229 9.36 -13.57 2.33
CA SER A 229 9.12 -14.56 3.38
C SER A 229 10.41 -15.22 3.86
N PHE A 230 11.31 -15.59 2.94
CA PHE A 230 12.60 -16.22 3.25
C PHE A 230 13.52 -15.28 4.03
N SER A 231 13.45 -13.98 3.81
CA SER A 231 14.20 -12.97 4.58
C SER A 231 13.72 -12.79 6.02
N GLY A 232 12.60 -13.42 6.40
CA GLY A 232 11.97 -13.28 7.71
C GLY A 232 10.96 -12.14 7.82
N LYS A 233 10.65 -11.43 6.73
CA LYS A 233 9.56 -10.46 6.70
C LYS A 233 8.20 -11.16 6.60
N PRO A 234 7.13 -10.61 7.23
CA PRO A 234 5.82 -11.25 7.24
C PRO A 234 5.13 -11.27 5.87
N GLY A 235 5.43 -10.30 4.99
CA GLY A 235 4.85 -10.27 3.65
C GLY A 235 4.80 -8.90 3.01
N ILE A 236 3.95 -8.78 1.99
CA ILE A 236 3.73 -7.55 1.21
C ILE A 236 2.25 -7.16 1.32
N LEU A 237 1.97 -5.90 1.63
CA LEU A 237 0.64 -5.31 1.52
C LEU A 237 0.62 -4.34 0.34
N VAL A 238 -0.29 -4.54 -0.62
CA VAL A 238 -0.50 -3.64 -1.76
C VAL A 238 -1.89 -3.04 -1.68
N CYS A 239 -1.96 -1.75 -1.39
CA CYS A 239 -3.19 -0.97 -1.39
C CYS A 239 -3.32 -0.20 -2.71
N VAL A 240 -4.42 -0.41 -3.43
CA VAL A 240 -4.74 0.30 -4.68
C VAL A 240 -5.97 1.16 -4.44
N ASP A 241 -5.80 2.47 -4.44
CA ASP A 241 -6.88 3.44 -4.24
C ASP A 241 -7.39 4.04 -5.55
N HIS A 242 -8.58 4.61 -5.51
CA HIS A 242 -9.21 5.30 -6.63
C HIS A 242 -9.38 4.46 -7.90
N LEU A 243 -9.64 3.16 -7.77
CA LEU A 243 -9.80 2.27 -8.92
C LEU A 243 -10.95 2.70 -9.86
N GLU A 244 -11.92 3.50 -9.39
CA GLU A 244 -12.97 4.10 -10.23
C GLU A 244 -12.43 5.00 -11.35
N THR A 245 -11.20 5.47 -11.26
CA THR A 245 -10.53 6.27 -12.33
C THR A 245 -10.52 5.53 -13.67
N ILE A 246 -10.58 4.21 -13.67
CA ILE A 246 -10.68 3.41 -14.90
C ILE A 246 -11.96 3.69 -15.72
N LEU A 247 -12.96 4.33 -15.12
CA LEU A 247 -14.17 4.80 -15.81
C LEU A 247 -13.95 6.10 -16.59
N ASN A 248 -12.86 6.84 -16.33
CA ASN A 248 -12.59 8.12 -16.98
C ASN A 248 -12.34 7.97 -18.48
N LEU A 249 -13.28 8.50 -19.27
CA LEU A 249 -13.23 8.51 -20.74
C LEU A 249 -12.78 9.87 -21.28
N SER A 250 -13.03 10.96 -20.54
CA SER A 250 -12.97 12.33 -21.03
C SER A 250 -11.60 13.00 -20.92
N GLY A 251 -10.68 12.45 -20.13
CA GLY A 251 -9.31 12.99 -20.02
C GLY A 251 -9.22 14.43 -19.46
N LEU A 252 -10.17 14.84 -18.63
CA LEU A 252 -10.07 16.06 -17.84
C LEU A 252 -9.01 15.91 -16.75
N ASP A 253 -8.82 14.70 -16.26
CA ASP A 253 -7.71 14.30 -15.41
C ASP A 253 -6.63 13.61 -16.27
N GLU A 254 -5.38 13.69 -15.90
CA GLU A 254 -4.23 13.21 -16.66
C GLU A 254 -4.31 11.72 -17.05
N MET A 255 -5.06 10.89 -16.28
CA MET A 255 -5.22 9.46 -16.52
C MET A 255 -6.47 9.14 -17.33
N LYS A 256 -6.29 8.89 -18.64
CA LYS A 256 -7.36 8.46 -19.54
C LYS A 256 -7.31 6.96 -19.79
N TYR A 257 -8.38 6.26 -19.44
CA TYR A 257 -8.54 4.84 -19.75
C TYR A 257 -9.31 4.62 -21.04
N THR A 258 -8.62 4.21 -22.09
CA THR A 258 -9.28 3.69 -23.30
C THR A 258 -10.01 2.38 -22.98
N SER A 259 -10.94 1.96 -23.83
CA SER A 259 -11.64 0.67 -23.66
C SER A 259 -10.65 -0.51 -23.51
N ALA A 260 -9.58 -0.54 -24.32
CA ALA A 260 -8.57 -1.59 -24.24
C ALA A 260 -7.79 -1.57 -22.91
N ARG A 261 -7.38 -0.38 -22.42
CA ARG A 261 -6.68 -0.26 -21.13
C ARG A 261 -7.58 -0.70 -19.98
N ARG A 262 -8.85 -0.31 -19.97
CA ARG A 262 -9.83 -0.72 -18.97
C ARG A 262 -10.02 -2.23 -18.97
N THR A 263 -10.25 -2.84 -20.15
CA THR A 263 -10.39 -4.30 -20.27
C THR A 263 -9.12 -5.02 -19.79
N ASN A 264 -7.92 -4.50 -20.11
CA ASN A 264 -6.67 -5.06 -19.61
C ASN A 264 -6.55 -4.95 -18.09
N THR A 265 -7.01 -3.85 -17.48
CA THR A 265 -7.02 -3.71 -16.01
C THR A 265 -7.94 -4.74 -15.36
N TYR A 266 -9.15 -4.94 -15.90
CA TYR A 266 -10.05 -5.98 -15.41
C TYR A 266 -9.45 -7.38 -15.56
N GLU A 267 -8.81 -7.65 -16.69
CA GLU A 267 -8.13 -8.93 -16.93
C GLU A 267 -6.97 -9.15 -15.95
N ILE A 268 -6.19 -8.11 -15.62
CA ILE A 268 -5.13 -8.18 -14.61
C ILE A 268 -5.71 -8.53 -13.24
N ILE A 269 -6.77 -7.84 -12.80
CA ILE A 269 -7.42 -8.12 -11.51
C ILE A 269 -7.98 -9.54 -11.49
N ARG A 270 -8.64 -9.97 -12.58
CA ARG A 270 -9.14 -11.35 -12.72
C ARG A 270 -8.02 -12.38 -12.58
N GLN A 271 -6.91 -12.17 -13.29
CA GLN A 271 -5.76 -13.05 -13.25
C GLN A 271 -5.08 -13.05 -11.87
N LEU A 272 -5.06 -11.92 -11.17
CA LEU A 272 -4.58 -11.87 -9.78
C LEU A 272 -5.46 -12.73 -8.86
N ILE A 273 -6.80 -12.66 -9.00
CA ILE A 273 -7.71 -13.49 -8.22
C ILE A 273 -7.48 -14.97 -8.51
N ASP A 274 -7.31 -15.34 -9.79
CA ASP A 274 -7.08 -16.75 -10.17
C ASP A 274 -5.72 -17.29 -9.69
N ASP A 275 -4.71 -16.43 -9.63
CA ASP A 275 -3.35 -16.80 -9.26
C ASP A 275 -3.05 -16.61 -7.76
N ILE A 276 -3.97 -16.02 -6.96
CA ILE A 276 -3.67 -15.61 -5.58
C ILE A 276 -3.25 -16.78 -4.69
N ASP A 277 -3.86 -17.93 -4.85
CA ASP A 277 -3.53 -19.13 -4.08
C ASP A 277 -2.14 -19.70 -4.41
N SER A 278 -1.57 -19.29 -5.56
CA SER A 278 -0.20 -19.64 -5.95
C SER A 278 0.86 -18.67 -5.42
N MET A 279 0.44 -17.52 -4.91
CA MET A 279 1.29 -16.54 -4.23
C MET A 279 1.31 -16.82 -2.74
N ARG A 280 2.29 -16.31 -2.04
CA ARG A 280 2.42 -16.43 -0.59
C ARG A 280 2.76 -15.08 0.02
N ASN A 281 2.31 -14.88 1.25
CA ASN A 281 2.68 -13.70 2.04
C ASN A 281 2.38 -12.37 1.34
N ILE A 282 1.23 -12.28 0.66
CA ILE A 282 0.81 -11.04 -0.02
C ILE A 282 -0.68 -10.77 0.17
N MET A 283 -1.01 -9.51 0.41
CA MET A 283 -2.39 -9.05 0.45
C MET A 283 -2.57 -7.86 -0.50
N PHE A 284 -3.59 -7.93 -1.36
CA PHE A 284 -4.04 -6.82 -2.17
C PHE A 284 -5.35 -6.26 -1.62
N VAL A 285 -5.45 -4.94 -1.55
CA VAL A 285 -6.70 -4.24 -1.19
C VAL A 285 -7.00 -3.19 -2.25
N PHE A 286 -8.09 -3.39 -2.99
CA PHE A 286 -8.55 -2.47 -4.04
C PHE A 286 -9.71 -1.62 -3.51
N ALA A 287 -9.54 -0.30 -3.49
CA ALA A 287 -10.58 0.63 -3.06
C ALA A 287 -11.14 1.43 -4.25
N PHE A 288 -12.47 1.56 -4.29
CA PHE A 288 -13.17 2.25 -5.37
C PHE A 288 -14.53 2.79 -4.94
N ASN A 289 -15.01 3.78 -5.67
CA ASN A 289 -16.35 4.32 -5.51
C ASN A 289 -17.40 3.34 -6.03
N ARG A 290 -18.58 3.38 -5.41
CA ARG A 290 -19.71 2.51 -5.76
C ARG A 290 -20.07 2.55 -7.25
N GLU A 291 -19.83 3.68 -7.92
CA GLU A 291 -20.06 3.84 -9.36
C GLU A 291 -19.37 2.74 -10.20
N LEU A 292 -18.21 2.25 -9.80
CA LEU A 292 -17.52 1.16 -10.49
C LEU A 292 -18.30 -0.17 -10.43
N MET A 293 -19.08 -0.40 -9.38
CA MET A 293 -19.95 -1.58 -9.26
C MET A 293 -21.31 -1.38 -9.92
N ASP A 294 -21.85 -0.16 -9.89
CA ASP A 294 -23.22 0.12 -10.36
C ASP A 294 -23.26 0.35 -11.88
N ASN A 295 -22.13 0.61 -12.53
CA ASN A 295 -22.06 0.88 -13.96
C ASN A 295 -22.00 -0.42 -14.79
N GLU A 296 -23.13 -0.88 -15.28
CA GLU A 296 -23.24 -2.11 -16.09
C GLU A 296 -22.54 -2.02 -17.45
N LYS A 297 -22.35 -0.80 -17.99
CA LYS A 297 -21.83 -0.62 -19.37
C LYS A 297 -20.30 -0.68 -19.42
N ILE A 298 -19.63 -0.07 -18.45
CA ILE A 298 -18.16 0.09 -18.45
C ILE A 298 -17.54 -0.25 -17.08
N GLY A 299 -18.32 -0.46 -16.03
CA GLY A 299 -17.86 -0.85 -14.70
C GLY A 299 -17.49 -2.33 -14.60
N LEU A 300 -17.29 -2.83 -13.38
CA LEU A 300 -16.96 -4.23 -13.10
C LEU A 300 -17.96 -5.23 -13.70
N PRO A 301 -19.30 -4.99 -13.68
CA PRO A 301 -20.25 -5.91 -14.29
C PRO A 301 -20.08 -6.07 -15.80
N SER A 302 -19.52 -5.07 -16.50
CA SER A 302 -19.28 -5.14 -17.94
C SER A 302 -18.26 -6.22 -18.34
N TYR A 303 -17.41 -6.67 -17.40
CA TYR A 303 -16.44 -7.73 -17.59
C TYR A 303 -16.86 -8.98 -16.79
N SER A 304 -17.75 -9.79 -17.35
CA SER A 304 -18.41 -10.90 -16.69
C SER A 304 -17.46 -11.90 -16.02
N ALA A 305 -16.30 -12.15 -16.63
CA ALA A 305 -15.30 -13.07 -16.07
C ALA A 305 -14.72 -12.60 -14.73
N LEU A 306 -14.51 -11.30 -14.54
CA LEU A 306 -14.11 -10.72 -13.26
C LEU A 306 -15.30 -10.62 -12.31
N TRP A 307 -16.43 -10.13 -12.82
CA TRP A 307 -17.62 -9.91 -12.01
C TRP A 307 -18.10 -11.18 -11.30
N MET A 308 -18.13 -12.32 -11.99
CA MET A 308 -18.49 -13.61 -11.40
C MET A 308 -17.57 -14.03 -10.24
N ARG A 309 -16.29 -13.67 -10.27
CA ARG A 309 -15.34 -13.98 -9.20
C ARG A 309 -15.53 -13.12 -7.97
N ILE A 310 -15.89 -11.85 -8.19
CA ILE A 310 -16.11 -10.89 -7.12
C ILE A 310 -17.49 -11.07 -6.49
N GLN A 311 -18.49 -11.44 -7.31
CA GLN A 311 -19.89 -11.54 -6.90
C GLN A 311 -20.23 -12.82 -6.13
N ASN A 312 -19.40 -13.85 -6.14
CA ASN A 312 -19.66 -15.16 -5.51
C ASN A 312 -19.80 -15.10 -3.97
N GLU A 313 -19.85 -13.91 -3.40
CA GLU A 313 -20.02 -13.73 -1.98
C GLU A 313 -21.49 -13.58 -1.60
N ILE A 314 -21.81 -14.17 -0.45
CA ILE A 314 -23.10 -14.08 0.21
C ILE A 314 -23.47 -12.60 0.34
N VAL A 315 -24.44 -12.16 -0.43
CA VAL A 315 -25.02 -10.82 -0.32
C VAL A 315 -25.75 -10.76 1.02
N SER A 316 -25.04 -10.43 2.07
CA SER A 316 -25.65 -10.16 3.37
C SER A 316 -26.28 -8.77 3.36
N SER A 317 -27.48 -8.67 3.94
CA SER A 317 -28.10 -7.35 4.24
C SER A 317 -27.29 -6.58 5.29
N ARG A 318 -26.45 -7.27 6.09
CA ARG A 318 -25.59 -6.69 7.10
C ARG A 318 -24.15 -6.65 6.63
N PHE A 319 -23.38 -5.70 7.16
CA PHE A 319 -21.93 -5.66 6.98
C PHE A 319 -21.30 -6.93 7.56
N ASN A 320 -20.31 -7.47 6.83
CA ASN A 320 -19.52 -8.61 7.28
C ASN A 320 -18.04 -8.36 6.93
N ALA A 321 -17.18 -8.33 7.92
CA ALA A 321 -15.75 -8.06 7.77
C ALA A 321 -14.99 -9.18 7.05
N PHE A 322 -15.55 -10.40 6.99
CA PHE A 322 -14.93 -11.52 6.29
C PHE A 322 -15.17 -11.51 4.77
N THR A 323 -16.18 -10.78 4.29
CA THR A 323 -16.47 -10.72 2.84
C THR A 323 -15.30 -10.17 2.05
N ASP A 324 -15.13 -10.60 0.79
CA ASP A 324 -14.05 -10.06 -0.05
C ASP A 324 -14.35 -8.64 -0.51
N ILE A 325 -15.64 -8.23 -0.52
CA ILE A 325 -16.07 -6.84 -0.72
C ILE A 325 -16.56 -6.24 0.60
N ALA A 326 -15.81 -5.32 1.16
CA ALA A 326 -16.22 -4.51 2.31
C ALA A 326 -16.93 -3.24 1.81
N ASN A 327 -18.24 -3.15 2.07
CA ASN A 327 -19.02 -1.95 1.77
C ASN A 327 -19.04 -1.01 2.98
N LEU A 328 -18.29 0.08 2.92
CA LEU A 328 -18.16 1.04 4.02
C LEU A 328 -19.46 1.83 4.27
N ASP A 329 -20.35 1.91 3.30
CA ASP A 329 -21.66 2.52 3.51
C ASP A 329 -22.48 1.65 4.45
N LYS A 330 -22.52 0.33 4.25
CA LYS A 330 -23.21 -0.60 5.16
C LYS A 330 -22.57 -0.63 6.55
N LEU A 331 -21.23 -0.53 6.62
CA LEU A 331 -20.54 -0.41 7.90
C LEU A 331 -21.00 0.83 8.66
N ALA A 332 -21.06 1.97 7.98
CA ALA A 332 -21.48 3.23 8.61
C ALA A 332 -22.94 3.16 9.09
N GLU A 333 -23.84 2.53 8.33
CA GLU A 333 -25.24 2.34 8.77
C GLU A 333 -25.36 1.53 10.07
N GLN A 334 -24.44 0.60 10.31
CA GLN A 334 -24.48 -0.27 11.49
C GLN A 334 -23.75 0.29 12.70
N GLU A 335 -22.59 0.92 12.47
CA GLU A 335 -21.66 1.28 13.51
C GLU A 335 -21.73 2.78 13.89
N TYR A 336 -22.27 3.66 13.02
CA TYR A 336 -22.29 5.09 13.29
C TYR A 336 -23.59 5.52 13.98
N THR A 337 -23.42 5.97 15.21
CA THR A 337 -24.47 6.48 16.08
C THR A 337 -24.29 7.98 16.35
N ALA A 338 -25.20 8.59 17.09
CA ALA A 338 -25.03 9.96 17.56
C ALA A 338 -23.73 10.14 18.38
N ASP A 339 -23.38 9.16 19.21
CA ASP A 339 -22.15 9.20 20.01
C ASP A 339 -20.89 9.14 19.13
N THR A 340 -20.94 8.38 18.01
CA THR A 340 -19.87 8.36 17.02
C THR A 340 -19.67 9.74 16.38
N LEU A 341 -20.74 10.45 16.05
CA LEU A 341 -20.64 11.81 15.49
C LEU A 341 -20.09 12.81 16.50
N VAL A 342 -20.50 12.73 17.76
CA VAL A 342 -19.94 13.54 18.85
C VAL A 342 -18.44 13.31 18.96
N GLU A 343 -18.00 12.06 19.01
CA GLU A 343 -16.59 11.72 19.09
C GLU A 343 -15.79 12.20 17.86
N MET A 344 -16.36 12.07 16.65
CA MET A 344 -15.73 12.60 15.44
C MET A 344 -15.53 14.12 15.51
N THR A 345 -16.55 14.88 15.93
CA THR A 345 -16.46 16.34 16.04
C THR A 345 -15.53 16.76 17.18
N ARG A 346 -15.49 16.01 18.28
CA ARG A 346 -14.56 16.23 19.39
C ARG A 346 -13.11 16.12 18.90
N ARG A 347 -12.76 15.07 18.21
CA ARG A 347 -11.40 14.87 17.66
C ARG A 347 -11.01 15.94 16.65
N VAL A 348 -11.96 16.35 15.79
CA VAL A 348 -11.74 17.47 14.86
C VAL A 348 -11.49 18.76 15.64
N ALA A 349 -12.27 19.03 16.69
CA ALA A 349 -12.13 20.23 17.53
C ALA A 349 -10.78 20.24 18.28
N GLU A 350 -10.32 19.11 18.77
CA GLU A 350 -9.01 18.98 19.46
C GLU A 350 -7.82 19.29 18.55
N LEU A 351 -7.92 18.97 17.26
CA LEU A 351 -6.86 19.24 16.27
C LEU A 351 -6.86 20.68 15.72
N THR A 352 -7.97 21.39 15.89
CA THR A 352 -8.18 22.69 15.24
C THR A 352 -7.61 23.89 15.97
N PRO A 353 -7.52 23.97 17.33
CA PRO A 353 -7.13 25.19 18.05
C PRO A 353 -5.76 25.71 17.63
N GLU A 354 -4.75 24.85 17.55
CA GLU A 354 -3.40 25.24 17.13
C GLU A 354 -3.37 25.85 15.73
N LEU A 355 -4.23 25.34 14.84
CA LEU A 355 -4.32 25.79 13.46
C LEU A 355 -5.04 27.13 13.36
N MET A 356 -6.09 27.35 14.17
CA MET A 356 -6.85 28.61 14.19
C MET A 356 -6.06 29.77 14.81
N GLU A 357 -5.22 29.49 15.83
CA GLU A 357 -4.33 30.52 16.42
C GLU A 357 -3.32 31.07 15.40
N ARG A 358 -2.92 30.25 14.45
CA ARG A 358 -1.92 30.63 13.42
C ARG A 358 -2.54 31.33 12.19
N PHE A 359 -3.84 31.18 11.97
CA PHE A 359 -4.56 31.77 10.84
C PHE A 359 -5.87 32.45 11.29
N PRO A 360 -5.79 33.50 12.13
CA PRO A 360 -6.98 34.12 12.72
C PRO A 360 -7.91 34.78 11.69
N ASP A 361 -7.38 35.14 10.53
CA ASP A 361 -8.14 35.86 9.47
C ASP A 361 -8.76 34.92 8.42
N VAL A 362 -8.56 33.59 8.53
CA VAL A 362 -9.07 32.63 7.57
C VAL A 362 -10.40 32.04 8.03
N SER A 363 -11.50 32.45 7.40
CA SER A 363 -12.80 31.84 7.65
C SER A 363 -12.90 30.45 7.01
N ALA A 364 -13.68 29.56 7.63
CA ALA A 364 -14.00 28.26 7.07
C ALA A 364 -14.54 28.34 5.64
N GLU A 365 -15.29 29.41 5.32
CA GLU A 365 -15.85 29.68 4.00
C GLU A 365 -14.77 30.05 2.97
N ALA A 366 -13.79 30.88 3.37
CA ALA A 366 -12.68 31.25 2.49
C ALA A 366 -11.80 30.03 2.11
N LEU A 367 -11.50 29.17 3.09
CA LEU A 367 -10.78 27.91 2.88
C LEU A 367 -11.54 26.95 1.98
N TRP A 368 -12.84 26.86 2.21
CA TRP A 368 -13.69 26.03 1.38
C TRP A 368 -13.68 26.45 -0.09
N ARG A 369 -13.82 27.76 -0.35
CA ARG A 369 -13.76 28.33 -1.70
C ARG A 369 -12.40 28.11 -2.36
N ARG A 370 -11.31 28.29 -1.61
CA ARG A 370 -9.92 28.13 -2.10
C ARG A 370 -9.63 26.67 -2.50
N ASN A 371 -10.19 25.69 -1.79
CA ASN A 371 -10.03 24.26 -2.09
C ASN A 371 -11.00 23.74 -3.16
N GLY A 372 -11.65 24.61 -3.92
CA GLY A 372 -12.53 24.20 -5.03
C GLY A 372 -13.87 23.61 -4.60
N LEU A 373 -14.22 23.70 -3.33
CA LEU A 373 -15.46 23.15 -2.77
C LEU A 373 -16.60 24.18 -2.71
N GLY A 374 -16.40 25.36 -3.26
CA GLY A 374 -17.26 26.54 -3.11
C GLY A 374 -18.71 26.47 -3.56
N GLY A 375 -19.12 25.40 -4.26
CA GLY A 375 -20.51 25.20 -4.67
C GLY A 375 -21.32 24.23 -3.78
N LEU A 376 -20.70 23.64 -2.75
CA LEU A 376 -21.25 22.47 -2.03
C LEU A 376 -21.29 22.62 -0.51
N ILE A 377 -21.11 23.86 0.03
CA ILE A 377 -21.14 24.05 1.49
C ILE A 377 -22.58 23.91 1.99
N PRO A 378 -22.93 22.83 2.69
CA PRO A 378 -24.14 22.87 3.48
C PRO A 378 -23.95 23.94 4.56
N GLU A 379 -24.92 24.81 4.74
CA GLU A 379 -24.94 25.87 5.79
C GLU A 379 -24.64 25.33 7.19
N THR A 380 -24.81 24.03 7.38
CA THR A 380 -24.60 23.32 8.63
C THR A 380 -23.12 23.10 8.99
N VAL A 381 -22.18 23.02 7.99
CA VAL A 381 -20.75 22.75 8.27
C VAL A 381 -20.14 23.84 9.17
N PRO A 382 -20.35 25.14 8.94
CA PRO A 382 -19.86 26.18 9.83
C PRO A 382 -20.40 26.08 11.26
N SER A 383 -21.56 25.45 11.47
CA SER A 383 -22.17 25.32 12.80
C SER A 383 -21.58 24.19 13.65
N ILE A 384 -20.98 23.18 13.01
CA ILE A 384 -20.34 22.05 13.69
C ILE A 384 -18.82 22.21 13.82
N TRP A 385 -18.21 23.11 13.04
CA TRP A 385 -16.77 23.32 13.03
C TRP A 385 -16.39 24.67 13.67
N PRO A 386 -15.34 24.76 14.50
CA PRO A 386 -14.42 23.69 14.98
C PRO A 386 -14.75 23.20 16.38
N ARG A 387 -15.97 22.97 16.74
CA ARG A 387 -16.40 22.58 18.08
C ARG A 387 -16.96 21.15 18.15
N GLU A 388 -16.86 20.55 19.32
CA GLU A 388 -17.62 19.36 19.64
C GLU A 388 -19.13 19.68 19.64
N ILE A 389 -19.91 18.82 19.01
CA ILE A 389 -21.38 18.92 19.03
C ILE A 389 -21.95 18.11 20.20
N THR A 390 -23.11 18.53 20.71
CA THR A 390 -23.84 17.75 21.68
C THR A 390 -24.51 16.53 21.05
N ARG A 391 -24.85 15.52 21.87
CA ARG A 391 -25.60 14.35 21.42
C ARG A 391 -26.95 14.73 20.77
N GLY A 392 -27.66 15.73 21.31
CA GLY A 392 -28.93 16.21 20.75
C GLY A 392 -28.75 16.83 19.35
N GLU A 393 -27.65 17.57 19.12
CA GLU A 393 -27.31 18.10 17.82
C GLU A 393 -26.94 16.96 16.84
N ALA A 394 -26.21 15.94 17.28
CA ALA A 394 -25.89 14.77 16.49
C ALA A 394 -27.15 13.98 16.09
N GLU A 395 -28.08 13.76 17.01
CA GLU A 395 -29.37 13.12 16.73
C GLU A 395 -30.23 13.95 15.76
N LYS A 396 -30.16 15.28 15.84
CA LYS A 396 -30.82 16.16 14.89
C LYS A 396 -30.19 16.05 13.50
N LEU A 397 -28.85 16.07 13.39
CA LEU A 397 -28.16 15.88 12.12
C LEU A 397 -28.51 14.55 11.46
N ILE A 398 -28.55 13.45 12.22
CA ILE A 398 -28.94 12.13 11.71
C ILE A 398 -30.38 12.13 11.22
N ARG A 399 -31.27 12.81 11.92
CA ARG A 399 -32.69 12.94 11.53
C ARG A 399 -32.84 13.74 10.23
N ASP A 400 -32.11 14.86 10.11
CA ASP A 400 -32.27 15.80 9.02
C ASP A 400 -31.54 15.33 7.74
N TYR A 401 -30.38 14.69 7.87
CA TYR A 401 -29.50 14.31 6.74
C TYR A 401 -29.26 12.80 6.62
N GLY A 402 -29.78 11.98 7.54
CA GLY A 402 -29.45 10.56 7.66
C GLY A 402 -28.04 10.34 8.18
N VAL A 403 -27.68 9.08 8.48
CA VAL A 403 -26.35 8.71 8.99
C VAL A 403 -25.24 9.13 8.02
N TYR A 404 -25.40 8.84 6.76
CA TYR A 404 -24.40 9.19 5.73
C TYR A 404 -24.18 10.68 5.55
N GLY A 405 -25.27 11.44 5.46
CA GLY A 405 -25.21 12.88 5.31
C GLY A 405 -24.48 13.54 6.49
N SER A 406 -24.81 13.09 7.70
CA SER A 406 -24.20 13.59 8.94
C SER A 406 -22.70 13.27 9.02
N VAL A 407 -22.31 12.03 8.74
CA VAL A 407 -20.90 11.63 8.68
C VAL A 407 -20.16 12.38 7.57
N GLY A 408 -20.80 12.60 6.44
CA GLY A 408 -20.27 13.42 5.35
C GLY A 408 -19.96 14.85 5.77
N LEU A 409 -20.87 15.50 6.52
CA LEU A 409 -20.68 16.85 7.06
C LEU A 409 -19.50 16.92 8.02
N VAL A 410 -19.38 15.96 8.96
CA VAL A 410 -18.25 15.90 9.90
C VAL A 410 -16.93 15.69 9.17
N ARG A 411 -16.89 14.80 8.17
CA ARG A 411 -15.70 14.59 7.34
C ARG A 411 -15.31 15.80 6.51
N GLN A 412 -16.27 16.61 6.06
CA GLN A 412 -15.98 17.86 5.40
C GLN A 412 -15.36 18.88 6.36
N ALA A 413 -15.84 18.96 7.59
CA ALA A 413 -15.22 19.78 8.63
C ALA A 413 -13.77 19.34 8.91
N LEU A 414 -13.54 18.02 8.98
CA LEU A 414 -12.19 17.46 9.11
C LEU A 414 -11.27 17.84 7.95
N ARG A 415 -11.74 17.75 6.70
CA ARG A 415 -10.98 18.17 5.53
C ARG A 415 -10.61 19.63 5.56
N LEU A 416 -11.49 20.50 6.03
CA LEU A 416 -11.18 21.92 6.24
C LEU A 416 -10.05 22.10 7.25
N SER A 417 -10.08 21.37 8.37
CA SER A 417 -9.03 21.44 9.39
C SER A 417 -7.67 20.99 8.86
N LEU A 418 -7.63 19.89 8.09
CA LEU A 418 -6.41 19.41 7.41
C LEU A 418 -5.96 20.38 6.32
N GLY A 419 -6.89 21.07 5.64
CA GLY A 419 -6.61 22.09 4.64
C GLY A 419 -5.82 23.27 5.19
N LEU A 420 -6.15 23.69 6.39
CA LEU A 420 -5.40 24.72 7.11
C LEU A 420 -3.93 24.33 7.30
N LYS A 421 -3.67 23.08 7.64
CA LYS A 421 -2.32 22.59 7.86
C LYS A 421 -1.45 22.64 6.60
N VAL A 422 -1.98 22.21 5.46
CA VAL A 422 -1.23 22.22 4.17
C VAL A 422 -0.96 23.64 3.69
N LEU A 423 -1.93 24.55 3.80
CA LEU A 423 -1.73 25.96 3.44
C LEU A 423 -0.61 26.60 4.25
N LYS A 424 -0.43 26.19 5.50
CA LYS A 424 0.67 26.67 6.33
C LYS A 424 2.02 26.14 5.87
N GLU A 425 2.11 24.87 5.54
CA GLU A 425 3.34 24.26 5.04
C GLU A 425 3.79 24.86 3.70
N GLU A 426 2.84 25.19 2.82
CA GLU A 426 3.12 25.90 1.56
C GLU A 426 3.62 27.34 1.80
N GLN A 427 3.04 28.09 2.74
CA GLN A 427 3.52 29.42 3.10
C GLN A 427 4.91 29.40 3.74
N GLU A 428 5.19 28.47 4.63
CA GLU A 428 6.52 28.32 5.25
C GLU A 428 7.58 27.91 4.19
N ALA A 429 7.20 27.17 3.15
CA ALA A 429 8.08 26.83 2.05
C ALA A 429 8.36 28.05 1.14
N GLU A 430 7.36 28.85 0.80
CA GLU A 430 7.51 30.09 0.03
C GLU A 430 8.33 31.15 0.78
N ASP A 431 8.08 31.33 2.09
CA ASP A 431 8.85 32.25 2.93
C ASP A 431 10.31 31.78 3.12
N GLY A 432 10.55 30.46 3.14
CA GLY A 432 11.89 29.85 3.23
C GLY A 432 12.71 30.01 1.94
N GLU A 433 12.08 30.01 0.79
CA GLU A 433 12.74 30.24 -0.51
C GLU A 433 12.99 31.73 -0.77
N GLY A 434 12.08 32.61 -0.36
CA GLY A 434 12.27 34.07 -0.48
C GLY A 434 13.42 34.62 0.33
N GLY A 435 13.82 33.96 1.42
CA GLY A 435 14.97 34.35 2.26
C GLY A 435 16.35 34.00 1.70
N ARG A 436 16.42 33.19 0.64
CA ARG A 436 17.70 32.77 0.02
C ARG A 436 18.14 33.58 -1.19
N THR A 437 17.30 34.52 -1.66
CA THR A 437 17.60 35.33 -2.85
C THR A 437 18.17 36.72 -2.54
N HIS A 438 18.41 37.08 -1.29
CA HIS A 438 18.97 38.36 -0.88
C HIS A 438 20.10 38.24 0.17
N ALA A 439 21.04 37.28 -0.02
CA ALA A 439 22.30 37.26 0.73
C ALA A 439 23.49 37.05 -0.23
#